data_0501f2c1d1572f2f613b4d8d31fe8d2b
#
_entry.id   0501f2c1d1572f2f613b4d8d31fe8d2b
#
_cell.length_a   1.000
_cell.length_b   1.000
_cell.length_c   1.000
_cell.angle_alpha   90.00
_cell.angle_beta   90.00
_cell.angle_gamma   90.00
#
_symmetry.space_group_name_H-M   'P 1'
#
loop_
_entity.id
_entity.type
_entity.pdbx_description
1 polymer ?
#
loop_
_entity_poly.entity_id
_entity_poly.type
_entity_poly.pdbx_seq_one_letter_code
_entity_poly.pdbx_strand_id
1 'polypeptide(L)'
;MYKRQFLTQERSIIRKIKEAFIAKELEHKYTKDEILTMYLNQIYFGQGAYGIESASLYYFGKHVQNLDIAEAATLAAIPKSPNYYNPFENPKESKNRQELVIDQMVKYGFISADSAAKAKAKKMVYSTSHKQQNNPRGYFFDMISQKVIAEVGADALYKGGLKIYTTLDMDMQLAAEKAMRHLPNYYTDSKKLAQPQMALAAVDPKTGYVKAMIGGRGQDKFNRATLAVRQPGSAFKPFVYLTAMQNGFTPASIIEDKEEEFAKGWKPQNSDMQWHGKVSLRTALKRSLNVPTIKLAREVGVDKIVANVERMGITTLVDSGAYSDVNLAMALGGLSKGVNPLEMASAYGVLATNGLYNKPIALLKIVDRDGKVLYQAKPQSKRVVDAASAYLTTNMLEDVLVSGTGGGMGIGRPAAGKTGTTDTYIDAWFVGYTPDLSTAVWVGDDNNKPMQRMYGSGAPLSIWHEFMINALASTPRTGFSNPGVAVPAEPEIKQEEEDKDKEKDAKDAKVDDKKDDKASQNAAPKAPAVSNKPSSQKKSMKARINEIMGKPTVSTQPTKN
;
A
#
# COMPACT_ATOMS: atom_id res chain seq x y z
N MET A 1 3.26 -20.84 33.10
CA MET A 1 2.86 -19.44 33.27
C MET A 1 4.03 -18.60 33.77
N TYR A 2 4.44 -18.74 35.03
CA TYR A 2 5.61 -18.06 35.62
C TYR A 2 6.95 -18.33 34.90
N LYS A 3 7.05 -19.47 34.21
CA LYS A 3 8.23 -19.87 33.40
C LYS A 3 8.68 -18.83 32.36
N ARG A 4 7.75 -18.10 31.74
CA ARG A 4 8.03 -17.09 30.71
C ARG A 4 8.09 -15.65 31.24
N GLN A 5 7.59 -15.41 32.43
CA GLN A 5 7.62 -14.07 33.04
C GLN A 5 8.88 -13.80 33.88
N PHE A 6 9.48 -14.85 34.47
CA PHE A 6 10.58 -14.69 35.41
C PHE A 6 11.86 -15.44 35.02
N LEU A 7 11.88 -16.16 33.90
CA LEU A 7 13.01 -16.97 33.48
C LEU A 7 13.36 -16.72 32.00
N THR A 8 14.65 -16.53 31.72
CA THR A 8 15.19 -16.38 30.35
C THR A 8 15.01 -17.65 29.51
N GLN A 9 15.09 -17.54 28.17
CA GLN A 9 14.95 -18.69 27.25
C GLN A 9 16.16 -19.63 27.23
N GLU A 10 17.20 -19.35 28.01
CA GLU A 10 18.41 -20.19 28.07
C GLU A 10 18.14 -21.56 28.69
N ARG A 11 18.65 -22.60 28.07
CA ARG A 11 18.57 -23.98 28.57
C ARG A 11 19.66 -24.20 29.61
N SER A 12 19.38 -23.95 30.88
CA SER A 12 20.33 -24.19 31.98
C SER A 12 19.70 -25.03 33.11
N ILE A 13 20.54 -25.77 33.82
CA ILE A 13 20.14 -26.56 34.99
C ILE A 13 19.60 -25.65 36.11
N ILE A 14 20.21 -24.46 36.27
CA ILE A 14 19.79 -23.44 37.25
C ILE A 14 18.35 -23.00 36.97
N ARG A 15 17.98 -22.85 35.73
CA ARG A 15 16.59 -22.54 35.34
C ARG A 15 15.63 -23.67 35.76
N LYS A 16 16.02 -24.93 35.61
CA LYS A 16 15.19 -26.06 36.01
C LYS A 16 14.96 -26.11 37.54
N ILE A 17 15.97 -25.77 38.31
CA ILE A 17 15.85 -25.64 39.75
C ILE A 17 14.89 -24.51 40.14
N LYS A 18 15.04 -23.33 39.53
CA LYS A 18 14.11 -22.20 39.72
C LYS A 18 12.66 -22.56 39.34
N GLU A 19 12.46 -23.28 38.22
CA GLU A 19 11.14 -23.79 37.82
C GLU A 19 10.50 -24.68 38.91
N ALA A 20 11.26 -25.59 39.53
CA ALA A 20 10.76 -26.46 40.59
C ALA A 20 10.38 -25.67 41.85
N PHE A 21 11.19 -24.68 42.28
CA PHE A 21 10.86 -23.82 43.40
C PHE A 21 9.58 -22.99 43.15
N ILE A 22 9.45 -22.38 41.96
CA ILE A 22 8.24 -21.63 41.61
C ILE A 22 7.01 -22.52 41.55
N ALA A 23 7.12 -23.75 41.02
CA ALA A 23 6.03 -24.71 41.01
C ALA A 23 5.55 -25.06 42.43
N LYS A 24 6.50 -25.30 43.36
CA LYS A 24 6.21 -25.58 44.76
C LYS A 24 5.51 -24.38 45.45
N GLU A 25 5.97 -23.16 45.17
CA GLU A 25 5.37 -21.95 45.72
C GLU A 25 3.93 -21.74 45.23
N LEU A 26 3.68 -22.05 43.93
CA LEU A 26 2.33 -21.99 43.37
C LEU A 26 1.39 -23.01 44.00
N GLU A 27 1.82 -24.26 44.20
CA GLU A 27 1.02 -25.31 44.85
C GLU A 27 0.74 -25.00 46.32
N HIS A 28 1.57 -24.19 46.99
CA HIS A 28 1.31 -23.71 48.34
C HIS A 28 0.29 -22.55 48.42
N LYS A 29 0.24 -21.71 47.36
CA LYS A 29 -0.59 -20.50 47.37
C LYS A 29 -1.95 -20.70 46.69
N TYR A 30 -2.07 -21.66 45.78
CA TYR A 30 -3.24 -21.83 44.92
C TYR A 30 -3.67 -23.28 44.86
N THR A 31 -4.97 -23.52 44.80
CA THR A 31 -5.52 -24.84 44.50
C THR A 31 -5.17 -25.30 43.08
N LYS A 32 -5.28 -26.59 42.82
CA LYS A 32 -5.02 -27.14 41.47
C LYS A 32 -5.96 -26.57 40.42
N ASP A 33 -7.21 -26.31 40.78
CA ASP A 33 -8.20 -25.71 39.86
C ASP A 33 -7.87 -24.24 39.55
N GLU A 34 -7.41 -23.47 40.53
CA GLU A 34 -6.93 -22.11 40.31
C GLU A 34 -5.69 -22.09 39.39
N ILE A 35 -4.72 -23.00 39.62
CA ILE A 35 -3.54 -23.14 38.77
C ILE A 35 -3.93 -23.53 37.34
N LEU A 36 -4.87 -24.47 37.17
CA LEU A 36 -5.37 -24.89 35.87
C LEU A 36 -6.12 -23.74 35.16
N THR A 37 -6.95 -23.01 35.90
CA THR A 37 -7.66 -21.84 35.38
C THR A 37 -6.69 -20.77 34.93
N MET A 38 -5.68 -20.45 35.73
CA MET A 38 -4.62 -19.52 35.34
C MET A 38 -3.84 -20.01 34.09
N TYR A 39 -3.56 -21.30 34.00
CA TYR A 39 -2.88 -21.91 32.86
C TYR A 39 -3.72 -21.79 31.57
N LEU A 40 -4.99 -22.22 31.62
CA LEU A 40 -5.91 -22.21 30.49
C LEU A 40 -6.20 -20.79 30.01
N ASN A 41 -6.24 -19.80 30.88
CA ASN A 41 -6.48 -18.41 30.50
C ASN A 41 -5.25 -17.71 29.87
N GLN A 42 -4.08 -18.34 29.86
CA GLN A 42 -2.86 -17.70 29.35
C GLN A 42 -2.10 -18.48 28.30
N ILE A 43 -2.33 -19.79 28.17
CA ILE A 43 -1.58 -20.59 27.21
C ILE A 43 -1.92 -20.21 25.76
N TYR A 44 -0.93 -20.30 24.90
CA TYR A 44 -1.08 -20.02 23.48
C TYR A 44 -1.67 -21.22 22.73
N PHE A 45 -2.77 -21.00 22.04
CA PHE A 45 -3.48 -21.99 21.24
C PHE A 45 -3.24 -21.85 19.71
N GLY A 46 -2.28 -21.06 19.30
CA GLY A 46 -2.06 -20.77 17.86
C GLY A 46 -2.88 -19.59 17.36
N GLN A 47 -2.58 -19.13 16.15
CA GLN A 47 -3.33 -18.09 15.42
C GLN A 47 -3.64 -16.80 16.24
N GLY A 48 -2.74 -16.41 17.12
CA GLY A 48 -2.95 -15.26 18.00
C GLY A 48 -3.88 -15.48 19.19
N ALA A 49 -4.47 -16.68 19.34
CA ALA A 49 -5.37 -16.98 20.45
C ALA A 49 -4.58 -17.34 21.73
N TYR A 50 -4.60 -16.42 22.70
CA TYR A 50 -4.12 -16.64 24.06
C TYR A 50 -5.31 -16.79 25.01
N GLY A 51 -5.30 -17.88 25.79
CA GLY A 51 -6.41 -18.26 26.66
C GLY A 51 -7.48 -19.09 25.95
N ILE A 52 -8.12 -19.96 26.74
CA ILE A 52 -9.05 -20.96 26.20
C ILE A 52 -10.34 -20.36 25.65
N GLU A 53 -10.80 -19.25 26.22
CA GLU A 53 -11.98 -18.54 25.73
C GLU A 53 -11.73 -17.95 24.33
N SER A 54 -10.60 -17.26 24.16
CA SER A 54 -10.20 -16.73 22.84
C SER A 54 -10.03 -17.87 21.83
N ALA A 55 -9.46 -19.00 22.23
CA ALA A 55 -9.31 -20.17 21.37
C ALA A 55 -10.67 -20.80 21.02
N SER A 56 -11.59 -20.90 21.97
CA SER A 56 -12.94 -21.42 21.74
C SER A 56 -13.71 -20.58 20.72
N LEU A 57 -13.71 -19.27 20.89
CA LEU A 57 -14.30 -18.33 19.94
C LEU A 57 -13.61 -18.40 18.57
N TYR A 58 -12.28 -18.51 18.57
CA TYR A 58 -11.51 -18.60 17.33
C TYR A 58 -11.82 -19.89 16.55
N TYR A 59 -11.68 -21.06 17.16
CA TYR A 59 -11.79 -22.34 16.46
C TYR A 59 -13.24 -22.79 16.24
N PHE A 60 -14.16 -22.43 17.12
CA PHE A 60 -15.53 -22.94 17.11
C PHE A 60 -16.63 -21.87 17.05
N GLY A 61 -16.31 -20.59 17.27
CA GLY A 61 -17.30 -19.51 17.33
C GLY A 61 -18.23 -19.61 18.55
N LYS A 62 -17.82 -20.31 19.61
CA LYS A 62 -18.61 -20.58 20.82
C LYS A 62 -17.83 -20.15 22.06
N HIS A 63 -18.54 -19.75 23.10
CA HIS A 63 -17.97 -19.59 24.43
C HIS A 63 -17.48 -20.93 24.98
N VAL A 64 -16.41 -20.95 25.76
CA VAL A 64 -15.76 -22.17 26.25
C VAL A 64 -16.72 -23.10 27.00
N GLN A 65 -17.67 -22.57 27.74
CA GLN A 65 -18.69 -23.31 28.47
C GLN A 65 -19.67 -24.10 27.58
N ASN A 66 -19.74 -23.77 26.28
CA ASN A 66 -20.63 -24.40 25.31
C ASN A 66 -19.91 -25.45 24.44
N LEU A 67 -18.63 -25.72 24.73
CA LEU A 67 -17.87 -26.74 24.02
C LEU A 67 -18.32 -28.15 24.43
N ASP A 68 -18.40 -29.05 23.46
CA ASP A 68 -18.55 -30.48 23.75
C ASP A 68 -17.19 -31.17 23.93
N ILE A 69 -17.22 -32.45 24.27
CA ILE A 69 -16.03 -33.27 24.53
C ILE A 69 -15.06 -33.27 23.36
N ALA A 70 -15.55 -33.39 22.13
CA ALA A 70 -14.72 -33.43 20.93
C ALA A 70 -14.03 -32.08 20.66
N GLU A 71 -14.75 -30.98 20.84
CA GLU A 71 -14.26 -29.61 20.69
C GLU A 71 -13.23 -29.28 21.80
N ALA A 72 -13.53 -29.61 23.04
CA ALA A 72 -12.62 -29.42 24.17
C ALA A 72 -11.32 -30.23 24.02
N ALA A 73 -11.42 -31.50 23.56
CA ALA A 73 -10.26 -32.34 23.29
C ALA A 73 -9.40 -31.81 22.15
N THR A 74 -10.01 -31.16 21.14
CA THR A 74 -9.27 -30.48 20.06
C THR A 74 -8.46 -29.32 20.62
N LEU A 75 -9.07 -28.44 21.45
CA LEU A 75 -8.32 -27.36 22.08
C LEU A 75 -7.20 -27.87 22.97
N ALA A 76 -7.44 -28.92 23.76
CA ALA A 76 -6.40 -29.52 24.61
C ALA A 76 -5.23 -30.12 23.81
N ALA A 77 -5.44 -30.50 22.56
CA ALA A 77 -4.41 -31.02 21.65
C ALA A 77 -3.43 -29.95 21.16
N ILE A 78 -3.91 -28.72 20.92
CA ILE A 78 -3.19 -27.64 20.24
C ILE A 78 -1.94 -27.14 20.99
N PRO A 79 -1.94 -26.90 22.32
CA PRO A 79 -0.82 -26.28 23.03
C PRO A 79 0.51 -27.04 22.98
N LYS A 80 0.49 -28.33 22.63
CA LYS A 80 1.71 -29.13 22.46
C LYS A 80 2.57 -28.62 21.30
N SER A 81 1.94 -28.28 20.19
CA SER A 81 2.58 -27.67 19.01
C SER A 81 1.51 -26.92 18.20
N PRO A 82 1.26 -25.64 18.51
CA PRO A 82 0.11 -24.90 17.99
C PRO A 82 0.02 -24.81 16.48
N ASN A 83 1.14 -24.71 15.77
CA ASN A 83 1.16 -24.70 14.30
C ASN A 83 0.94 -26.09 13.72
N TYR A 84 1.53 -27.13 14.32
CA TYR A 84 1.45 -28.51 13.80
C TYR A 84 0.09 -29.16 14.05
N TYR A 85 -0.57 -28.85 15.18
CA TYR A 85 -1.90 -29.39 15.52
C TYR A 85 -3.04 -28.41 15.19
N ASN A 86 -2.78 -27.42 14.35
CA ASN A 86 -3.81 -26.50 13.87
C ASN A 86 -4.81 -27.24 12.95
N PRO A 87 -6.12 -27.31 13.30
CA PRO A 87 -7.09 -28.06 12.52
C PRO A 87 -7.40 -27.47 11.14
N PHE A 88 -7.08 -26.19 10.90
CA PHE A 88 -7.25 -25.54 9.60
C PHE A 88 -6.11 -25.88 8.62
N GLU A 89 -4.89 -26.02 9.13
CA GLU A 89 -3.68 -26.25 8.34
C GLU A 89 -3.36 -27.75 8.22
N ASN A 90 -3.51 -28.50 9.31
CA ASN A 90 -3.17 -29.91 9.42
C ASN A 90 -4.33 -30.72 10.04
N PRO A 91 -5.49 -30.85 9.36
CA PRO A 91 -6.69 -31.45 9.92
C PRO A 91 -6.50 -32.91 10.35
N LYS A 92 -5.68 -33.69 9.63
CA LYS A 92 -5.39 -35.09 9.98
C LYS A 92 -4.60 -35.20 11.28
N GLU A 93 -3.54 -34.41 11.43
CA GLU A 93 -2.69 -34.43 12.63
C GLU A 93 -3.43 -33.88 13.85
N SER A 94 -4.26 -32.86 13.65
CA SER A 94 -5.16 -32.33 14.68
C SER A 94 -6.14 -33.40 15.17
N LYS A 95 -6.75 -34.16 14.23
CA LYS A 95 -7.68 -35.25 14.55
C LYS A 95 -7.00 -36.39 15.31
N ASN A 96 -5.85 -36.85 14.83
CA ASN A 96 -5.07 -37.90 15.50
C ASN A 96 -4.73 -37.49 16.94
N ARG A 97 -4.35 -36.24 17.15
CA ARG A 97 -4.04 -35.75 18.50
C ARG A 97 -5.25 -35.59 19.37
N GLN A 98 -6.39 -35.13 18.82
CA GLN A 98 -7.69 -35.07 19.51
C GLN A 98 -8.08 -36.47 20.03
N GLU A 99 -7.99 -37.49 19.19
CA GLU A 99 -8.34 -38.87 19.57
C GLU A 99 -7.46 -39.39 20.72
N LEU A 100 -6.16 -39.09 20.66
CA LEU A 100 -5.24 -39.41 21.77
C LEU A 100 -5.66 -38.72 23.08
N VAL A 101 -6.11 -37.47 23.04
CA VAL A 101 -6.61 -36.76 24.23
C VAL A 101 -7.87 -37.43 24.75
N ILE A 102 -8.81 -37.81 23.88
CA ILE A 102 -10.04 -38.51 24.26
C ILE A 102 -9.71 -39.88 24.91
N ASP A 103 -8.73 -40.62 24.38
CA ASP A 103 -8.28 -41.88 24.96
C ASP A 103 -7.70 -41.70 26.38
N GLN A 104 -6.92 -40.63 26.58
CA GLN A 104 -6.43 -40.31 27.91
C GLN A 104 -7.58 -39.93 28.89
N MET A 105 -8.62 -39.23 28.39
CA MET A 105 -9.79 -38.90 29.24
C MET A 105 -10.53 -40.17 29.70
N VAL A 106 -10.64 -41.20 28.84
CA VAL A 106 -11.18 -42.51 29.27
C VAL A 106 -10.25 -43.19 30.25
N LYS A 107 -8.95 -43.27 29.94
CA LYS A 107 -7.95 -43.94 30.80
C LYS A 107 -7.92 -43.39 32.23
N TYR A 108 -8.14 -42.08 32.37
CA TYR A 108 -8.15 -41.43 33.72
C TYR A 108 -9.55 -41.26 34.30
N GLY A 109 -10.58 -41.89 33.71
CA GLY A 109 -11.94 -41.93 34.24
C GLY A 109 -12.74 -40.64 34.12
N PHE A 110 -12.32 -39.70 33.29
CA PHE A 110 -13.04 -38.44 33.08
C PHE A 110 -14.29 -38.60 32.20
N ILE A 111 -14.30 -39.56 31.29
CA ILE A 111 -15.44 -39.88 30.42
C ILE A 111 -15.58 -41.39 30.25
N SER A 112 -16.81 -41.86 29.92
CA SER A 112 -17.06 -43.25 29.58
C SER A 112 -16.54 -43.62 28.17
N ALA A 113 -16.31 -44.91 27.93
CA ALA A 113 -15.92 -45.45 26.60
C ALA A 113 -16.98 -45.12 25.52
N ASP A 114 -18.27 -45.16 25.87
CA ASP A 114 -19.37 -44.78 24.95
C ASP A 114 -19.32 -43.31 24.58
N SER A 115 -19.09 -42.41 25.56
CA SER A 115 -18.91 -40.97 25.31
C SER A 115 -17.69 -40.68 24.41
N ALA A 116 -16.60 -41.41 24.64
CA ALA A 116 -15.39 -41.31 23.82
C ALA A 116 -15.63 -41.76 22.36
N ALA A 117 -16.34 -42.89 22.15
CA ALA A 117 -16.68 -43.36 20.81
C ALA A 117 -17.53 -42.32 20.05
N LYS A 118 -18.53 -41.73 20.72
CA LYS A 118 -19.37 -40.66 20.14
C LYS A 118 -18.54 -39.40 19.81
N ALA A 119 -17.65 -38.99 20.71
CA ALA A 119 -16.78 -37.83 20.48
C ALA A 119 -15.79 -38.04 19.34
N LYS A 120 -15.20 -39.24 19.21
CA LYS A 120 -14.30 -39.58 18.10
C LYS A 120 -15.02 -39.65 16.75
N ALA A 121 -16.26 -40.18 16.73
CA ALA A 121 -17.07 -40.28 15.52
C ALA A 121 -17.64 -38.93 15.04
N LYS A 122 -17.64 -37.91 15.92
CA LYS A 122 -18.18 -36.59 15.59
C LYS A 122 -17.41 -35.93 14.45
N LYS A 123 -18.14 -35.52 13.39
CA LYS A 123 -17.62 -34.62 12.35
C LYS A 123 -17.44 -33.22 12.94
N MET A 124 -16.20 -32.77 13.01
CA MET A 124 -15.88 -31.46 13.57
C MET A 124 -16.39 -30.35 12.65
N VAL A 125 -17.06 -29.38 13.23
CA VAL A 125 -17.48 -28.13 12.56
C VAL A 125 -16.69 -27.00 13.19
N TYR A 126 -15.78 -26.47 12.41
CA TYR A 126 -14.98 -25.33 12.81
C TYR A 126 -15.64 -24.02 12.38
N SER A 127 -15.40 -22.96 13.16
CA SER A 127 -15.87 -21.62 12.82
C SER A 127 -15.35 -21.22 11.43
N THR A 128 -16.24 -20.77 10.58
CA THR A 128 -15.92 -20.24 9.25
C THR A 128 -15.53 -18.75 9.31
N SER A 129 -15.66 -18.11 10.47
CA SER A 129 -15.25 -16.71 10.66
C SER A 129 -13.75 -16.51 10.45
N HIS A 130 -12.95 -17.58 10.39
CA HIS A 130 -11.51 -17.59 10.12
C HIS A 130 -11.11 -18.14 8.75
N LYS A 131 -12.03 -18.75 7.99
CA LYS A 131 -11.82 -18.80 6.53
C LYS A 131 -11.70 -17.34 6.15
N GLN A 132 -10.50 -16.95 5.69
CA GLN A 132 -10.20 -15.60 5.23
C GLN A 132 -11.44 -15.02 4.51
N GLN A 133 -12.39 -14.50 5.28
CA GLN A 133 -13.23 -13.45 4.76
C GLN A 133 -12.23 -12.36 4.45
N ASN A 134 -12.18 -11.97 3.19
CA ASN A 134 -11.44 -10.80 2.79
C ASN A 134 -11.63 -9.74 3.87
N ASN A 135 -10.58 -9.52 4.68
CA ASN A 135 -10.64 -8.57 5.80
C ASN A 135 -9.75 -7.36 5.50
N PRO A 136 -10.27 -6.38 4.75
CA PRO A 136 -9.51 -5.18 4.40
C PRO A 136 -9.09 -4.35 5.62
N ARG A 137 -9.80 -4.46 6.75
CA ARG A 137 -9.42 -3.81 8.03
C ARG A 137 -8.20 -4.43 8.70
N GLY A 138 -7.93 -5.70 8.42
CA GLY A 138 -6.81 -6.44 9.00
C GLY A 138 -5.48 -5.73 8.82
N TYR A 139 -5.29 -5.06 7.69
CA TYR A 139 -4.06 -4.32 7.40
C TYR A 139 -3.77 -3.18 8.39
N PHE A 140 -4.80 -2.41 8.76
CA PHE A 140 -4.65 -1.36 9.77
C PHE A 140 -4.37 -1.96 11.14
N PHE A 141 -5.10 -2.99 11.56
CA PHE A 141 -4.90 -3.65 12.84
C PHE A 141 -3.53 -4.32 12.95
N ASP A 142 -3.05 -4.98 11.88
CA ASP A 142 -1.72 -5.58 11.86
C ASP A 142 -0.63 -4.50 11.98
N MET A 143 -0.75 -3.37 11.28
CA MET A 143 0.15 -2.24 11.39
C MET A 143 0.16 -1.67 12.84
N ILE A 144 -1.00 -1.48 13.45
CA ILE A 144 -1.10 -1.02 14.84
C ILE A 144 -0.48 -2.04 15.81
N SER A 145 -0.76 -3.34 15.61
CA SER A 145 -0.19 -4.40 16.45
C SER A 145 1.34 -4.40 16.41
N GLN A 146 1.95 -4.27 15.23
CA GLN A 146 3.40 -4.16 15.10
C GLN A 146 3.95 -2.93 15.83
N LYS A 147 3.26 -1.80 15.72
CA LYS A 147 3.66 -0.56 16.39
C LYS A 147 3.55 -0.68 17.92
N VAL A 148 2.47 -1.29 18.43
CA VAL A 148 2.30 -1.55 19.87
C VAL A 148 3.37 -2.52 20.37
N ILE A 149 3.70 -3.58 19.61
CA ILE A 149 4.77 -4.51 19.96
C ILE A 149 6.12 -3.79 20.07
N ALA A 150 6.41 -2.87 19.15
CA ALA A 150 7.64 -2.09 19.16
C ALA A 150 7.73 -1.16 20.40
N GLU A 151 6.62 -0.60 20.87
CA GLU A 151 6.58 0.33 22.00
C GLU A 151 6.56 -0.36 23.37
N VAL A 152 5.78 -1.44 23.52
CA VAL A 152 5.52 -2.06 24.84
C VAL A 152 5.75 -3.58 24.88
N GLY A 153 6.12 -4.19 23.77
CA GLY A 153 6.39 -5.63 23.66
C GLY A 153 5.15 -6.50 23.41
N ALA A 154 5.40 -7.68 22.85
CA ALA A 154 4.34 -8.62 22.44
C ALA A 154 3.53 -9.15 23.64
N ASP A 155 4.20 -9.43 24.77
CA ASP A 155 3.50 -9.93 25.96
C ASP A 155 2.52 -8.89 26.52
N ALA A 156 2.86 -7.61 26.49
CA ALA A 156 1.96 -6.54 26.88
C ALA A 156 0.75 -6.46 25.95
N LEU A 157 0.95 -6.51 24.62
CA LEU A 157 -0.15 -6.50 23.65
C LEU A 157 -1.14 -7.65 23.87
N TYR A 158 -0.65 -8.87 24.00
CA TYR A 158 -1.53 -10.05 24.01
C TYR A 158 -2.03 -10.47 25.40
N LYS A 159 -1.38 -10.03 26.48
CA LYS A 159 -1.68 -10.46 27.85
C LYS A 159 -1.87 -9.31 28.84
N GLY A 160 -1.50 -8.08 28.44
CA GLY A 160 -1.46 -6.92 29.33
C GLY A 160 -2.81 -6.26 29.59
N GLY A 161 -3.87 -6.63 28.87
CA GLY A 161 -5.18 -5.99 29.00
C GLY A 161 -5.15 -4.52 28.56
N LEU A 162 -4.37 -4.20 27.53
CA LEU A 162 -4.16 -2.84 27.06
C LEU A 162 -5.43 -2.25 26.41
N LYS A 163 -5.65 -0.96 26.64
CA LYS A 163 -6.55 -0.13 25.84
C LYS A 163 -5.71 0.63 24.81
N ILE A 164 -5.97 0.37 23.53
CA ILE A 164 -5.21 0.95 22.42
C ILE A 164 -6.11 1.92 21.66
N TYR A 165 -5.74 3.19 21.68
CA TYR A 165 -6.47 4.26 20.99
C TYR A 165 -5.80 4.55 19.66
N THR A 166 -6.58 4.53 18.58
CA THR A 166 -6.10 4.75 17.22
C THR A 166 -6.80 5.93 16.57
N THR A 167 -6.33 6.33 15.40
CA THR A 167 -6.92 7.43 14.62
C THR A 167 -7.98 6.95 13.63
N LEU A 168 -8.18 5.63 13.48
CA LEU A 168 -9.11 5.04 12.54
C LEU A 168 -10.52 5.57 12.78
N ASP A 169 -11.15 6.00 11.70
CA ASP A 169 -12.54 6.40 11.67
C ASP A 169 -13.33 5.25 11.01
N MET A 170 -14.24 4.64 11.76
CA MET A 170 -14.92 3.43 11.30
C MET A 170 -15.88 3.70 10.14
N ASP A 171 -16.52 4.87 10.10
CA ASP A 171 -17.42 5.23 9.01
C ASP A 171 -16.62 5.47 7.71
N MET A 172 -15.48 6.16 7.81
CA MET A 172 -14.55 6.33 6.69
C MET A 172 -13.95 4.98 6.25
N GLN A 173 -13.61 4.11 7.19
CA GLN A 173 -13.09 2.76 6.86
C GLN A 173 -14.14 1.94 6.10
N LEU A 174 -15.39 1.94 6.55
CA LEU A 174 -16.50 1.27 5.87
C LEU A 174 -16.77 1.86 4.48
N ALA A 175 -16.64 3.18 4.34
CA ALA A 175 -16.74 3.84 3.03
C ALA A 175 -15.62 3.38 2.08
N ALA A 176 -14.38 3.20 2.59
CA ALA A 176 -13.27 2.69 1.81
C ALA A 176 -13.48 1.22 1.38
N GLU A 177 -13.97 0.39 2.29
CA GLU A 177 -14.32 -1.02 2.00
C GLU A 177 -15.42 -1.12 0.94
N LYS A 178 -16.45 -0.27 1.03
CA LYS A 178 -17.53 -0.21 0.04
C LYS A 178 -17.02 0.21 -1.34
N ALA A 179 -16.11 1.19 -1.40
CA ALA A 179 -15.56 1.68 -2.66
C ALA A 179 -14.69 0.62 -3.38
N MET A 180 -14.23 -0.41 -2.70
CA MET A 180 -13.50 -1.54 -3.32
C MET A 180 -14.30 -2.26 -4.40
N ARG A 181 -15.62 -2.09 -4.48
CA ARG A 181 -16.45 -2.67 -5.53
C ARG A 181 -16.06 -2.23 -6.95
N HIS A 182 -15.41 -1.07 -7.09
CA HIS A 182 -14.89 -0.58 -8.37
C HIS A 182 -13.58 -1.25 -8.81
N LEU A 183 -12.99 -2.09 -7.94
CA LEU A 183 -11.77 -2.82 -8.25
C LEU A 183 -12.08 -4.03 -9.15
N PRO A 184 -11.62 -4.06 -10.41
CA PRO A 184 -11.85 -5.19 -11.30
C PRO A 184 -11.10 -6.44 -10.80
N ASN A 185 -11.52 -7.60 -11.28
CA ASN A 185 -10.82 -8.85 -11.07
C ASN A 185 -10.49 -9.46 -12.43
N TYR A 186 -9.22 -9.48 -12.81
CA TYR A 186 -8.77 -9.96 -14.12
C TYR A 186 -8.35 -11.43 -14.09
N TYR A 187 -7.68 -11.86 -13.02
CA TYR A 187 -7.22 -13.24 -12.85
C TYR A 187 -6.85 -13.51 -11.39
N THR A 188 -6.66 -14.79 -11.08
CA THR A 188 -6.10 -15.23 -9.79
C THR A 188 -4.66 -15.71 -10.04
N ASP A 189 -3.72 -15.21 -9.25
CA ASP A 189 -2.30 -15.53 -9.39
C ASP A 189 -1.92 -16.89 -8.77
N SER A 190 -0.63 -17.25 -8.85
CA SER A 190 -0.10 -18.51 -8.29
C SER A 190 -0.20 -18.60 -6.77
N LYS A 191 -0.31 -17.47 -6.07
CA LYS A 191 -0.54 -17.39 -4.61
C LYS A 191 -2.02 -17.41 -4.24
N LYS A 192 -2.90 -17.64 -5.21
CA LYS A 192 -4.37 -17.60 -5.09
C LYS A 192 -4.92 -16.22 -4.72
N LEU A 193 -4.22 -15.16 -5.06
CA LEU A 193 -4.66 -13.79 -4.86
C LEU A 193 -5.32 -13.26 -6.15
N ALA A 194 -6.49 -12.64 -6.01
CA ALA A 194 -7.15 -11.98 -7.12
C ALA A 194 -6.37 -10.72 -7.54
N GLN A 195 -6.12 -10.55 -8.83
CA GLN A 195 -5.40 -9.41 -9.40
C GLN A 195 -6.31 -8.58 -10.32
N PRO A 196 -6.15 -7.26 -10.37
CA PRO A 196 -5.18 -6.45 -9.65
C PRO A 196 -5.51 -6.33 -8.17
N GLN A 197 -4.51 -5.89 -7.39
CA GLN A 197 -4.66 -5.45 -6.02
C GLN A 197 -4.92 -3.94 -5.97
N MET A 198 -5.25 -3.42 -4.78
CA MET A 198 -5.35 -1.99 -4.54
C MET A 198 -4.80 -1.61 -3.17
N ALA A 199 -4.51 -0.35 -3.01
CA ALA A 199 -4.33 0.25 -1.70
C ALA A 199 -5.00 1.63 -1.64
N LEU A 200 -5.51 1.97 -0.47
CA LEU A 200 -6.04 3.30 -0.15
C LEU A 200 -5.47 3.74 1.18
N ALA A 201 -4.99 4.96 1.25
CA ALA A 201 -4.65 5.64 2.49
C ALA A 201 -5.34 7.00 2.53
N ALA A 202 -6.10 7.26 3.59
CA ALA A 202 -6.78 8.53 3.81
C ALA A 202 -6.25 9.17 5.09
N VAL A 203 -5.81 10.42 4.99
CA VAL A 203 -5.16 11.18 6.06
C VAL A 203 -5.89 12.51 6.25
N ASP A 204 -6.21 12.85 7.49
CA ASP A 204 -6.60 14.21 7.84
C ASP A 204 -5.35 15.12 7.71
N PRO A 205 -5.34 16.05 6.75
CA PRO A 205 -4.14 16.86 6.48
C PRO A 205 -3.80 17.85 7.61
N LYS A 206 -4.76 18.18 8.48
CA LYS A 206 -4.56 19.13 9.59
C LYS A 206 -3.88 18.50 10.80
N THR A 207 -4.08 17.18 10.99
CA THR A 207 -3.57 16.45 12.16
C THR A 207 -2.55 15.36 11.81
N GLY A 208 -2.48 14.93 10.56
CA GLY A 208 -1.74 13.75 10.14
C GLY A 208 -2.42 12.43 10.51
N TYR A 209 -3.66 12.44 11.02
CA TYR A 209 -4.35 11.23 11.47
C TYR A 209 -4.76 10.35 10.29
N VAL A 210 -4.34 9.08 10.32
CA VAL A 210 -4.76 8.07 9.34
C VAL A 210 -6.19 7.66 9.66
N LYS A 211 -7.12 8.11 8.83
CA LYS A 211 -8.58 7.95 9.03
C LYS A 211 -9.13 6.65 8.44
N ALA A 212 -8.59 6.20 7.31
CA ALA A 212 -8.94 4.94 6.67
C ALA A 212 -7.73 4.33 5.95
N MET A 213 -7.70 3.00 5.86
CA MET A 213 -6.63 2.27 5.18
C MET A 213 -7.12 0.95 4.59
N ILE A 214 -6.82 0.74 3.31
CA ILE A 214 -6.95 -0.54 2.61
C ILE A 214 -5.57 -0.93 2.10
N GLY A 215 -5.07 -2.10 2.48
CA GLY A 215 -3.75 -2.60 2.05
C GLY A 215 -3.82 -3.70 1.00
N GLY A 216 -5.01 -4.00 0.48
CA GLY A 216 -5.28 -5.06 -0.49
C GLY A 216 -6.70 -5.57 -0.39
N ARG A 217 -7.00 -6.68 -1.06
CA ARG A 217 -8.34 -7.32 -1.04
C ARG A 217 -8.67 -8.06 0.26
N GLY A 218 -7.79 -8.04 1.27
CA GLY A 218 -7.97 -8.78 2.52
C GLY A 218 -7.57 -10.26 2.43
N GLN A 219 -6.96 -10.67 1.32
CA GLN A 219 -6.60 -12.07 1.04
C GLN A 219 -5.21 -12.46 1.55
N ASP A 220 -4.38 -11.50 1.89
CA ASP A 220 -3.03 -11.66 2.42
C ASP A 220 -2.76 -10.68 3.57
N LYS A 221 -1.52 -10.67 4.09
CA LYS A 221 -1.07 -9.76 5.15
C LYS A 221 -0.16 -8.64 4.65
N PHE A 222 0.11 -8.57 3.35
CA PHE A 222 0.99 -7.56 2.80
C PHE A 222 0.25 -6.23 2.65
N ASN A 223 0.51 -5.30 3.57
CA ASN A 223 -0.13 -3.98 3.58
C ASN A 223 0.44 -3.07 2.49
N ARG A 224 -0.19 -3.05 1.33
CA ARG A 224 0.27 -2.25 0.18
C ARG A 224 0.15 -0.75 0.41
N ALA A 225 -0.68 -0.31 1.36
CA ALA A 225 -0.79 1.12 1.68
C ALA A 225 0.49 1.71 2.30
N THR A 226 1.32 0.87 2.93
CA THR A 226 2.53 1.30 3.65
C THR A 226 3.81 0.60 3.18
N LEU A 227 3.71 -0.59 2.60
CA LEU A 227 4.86 -1.44 2.26
C LEU A 227 5.11 -1.58 0.75
N ALA A 228 4.08 -1.43 -0.09
CA ALA A 228 4.27 -1.48 -1.53
C ALA A 228 4.82 -0.14 -2.02
N VAL A 229 6.01 -0.19 -2.58
CA VAL A 229 6.67 0.94 -3.22
C VAL A 229 6.44 0.80 -4.72
N ARG A 230 5.69 1.73 -5.33
CA ARG A 230 5.18 1.66 -6.71
C ARG A 230 5.43 2.97 -7.45
N GLN A 231 5.58 2.89 -8.76
CA GLN A 231 5.80 4.06 -9.59
C GLN A 231 4.54 4.92 -9.65
N PRO A 232 4.60 6.22 -9.24
CA PRO A 232 3.43 7.09 -9.21
C PRO A 232 3.00 7.58 -10.60
N GLY A 233 3.88 7.49 -11.60
CA GLY A 233 3.63 8.09 -12.89
C GLY A 233 3.26 9.57 -12.74
N SER A 234 2.34 10.06 -13.58
CA SER A 234 1.92 11.47 -13.58
C SER A 234 1.35 11.98 -12.25
N ALA A 235 1.06 11.12 -11.26
CA ALA A 235 0.70 11.59 -9.92
C ALA A 235 1.88 12.28 -9.18
N PHE A 236 3.10 12.17 -9.70
CA PHE A 236 4.26 12.89 -9.18
C PHE A 236 4.38 14.33 -9.69
N LYS A 237 3.78 14.66 -10.84
CA LYS A 237 3.86 15.98 -11.48
C LYS A 237 3.54 17.18 -10.58
N PRO A 238 2.53 17.14 -9.69
CA PRO A 238 2.22 18.27 -8.81
C PRO A 238 3.41 18.78 -8.01
N PHE A 239 4.36 17.92 -7.66
CA PHE A 239 5.57 18.33 -6.92
C PHE A 239 6.53 19.16 -7.78
N VAL A 240 6.59 18.88 -9.10
CA VAL A 240 7.34 19.69 -10.08
C VAL A 240 6.73 21.09 -10.16
N TYR A 241 5.40 21.16 -10.35
CA TYR A 241 4.69 22.43 -10.46
C TYR A 241 4.73 23.25 -9.16
N LEU A 242 4.61 22.57 -8.01
CA LEU A 242 4.77 23.23 -6.70
C LEU A 242 6.15 23.87 -6.58
N THR A 243 7.20 23.14 -6.95
CA THR A 243 8.57 23.66 -6.88
C THR A 243 8.77 24.81 -7.88
N ALA A 244 8.09 24.76 -9.03
CA ALA A 244 8.08 25.86 -9.99
C ALA A 244 7.42 27.13 -9.41
N MET A 245 6.26 27.00 -8.76
CA MET A 245 5.61 28.14 -8.08
C MET A 245 6.54 28.78 -7.04
N GLN A 246 7.31 27.98 -6.30
CA GLN A 246 8.31 28.47 -5.34
C GLN A 246 9.53 29.17 -6.00
N ASN A 247 9.74 28.95 -7.30
CA ASN A 247 10.83 29.55 -8.07
C ASN A 247 10.36 30.64 -9.04
N GLY A 248 9.20 31.28 -8.75
CA GLY A 248 8.73 32.46 -9.46
C GLY A 248 7.85 32.20 -10.69
N PHE A 249 7.58 30.95 -11.01
CA PHE A 249 6.57 30.61 -12.02
C PHE A 249 5.16 30.86 -11.49
N THR A 250 4.21 31.02 -12.41
CA THR A 250 2.80 31.20 -12.11
C THR A 250 1.96 30.22 -12.92
N PRO A 251 0.69 29.97 -12.57
CA PRO A 251 -0.23 29.18 -13.37
C PRO A 251 -0.35 29.65 -14.84
N ALA A 252 -0.14 30.94 -15.09
CA ALA A 252 -0.19 31.58 -16.40
C ALA A 252 1.14 31.56 -17.16
N SER A 253 2.24 31.13 -16.57
CA SER A 253 3.54 31.03 -17.25
C SER A 253 3.42 30.08 -18.46
N ILE A 254 3.98 30.52 -19.60
CA ILE A 254 3.89 29.79 -20.87
C ILE A 254 5.08 28.84 -21.02
N ILE A 255 4.80 27.64 -21.48
CA ILE A 255 5.79 26.63 -21.83
C ILE A 255 5.40 25.98 -23.16
N GLU A 256 6.39 25.58 -23.95
CA GLU A 256 6.14 25.01 -25.26
C GLU A 256 6.10 23.47 -25.21
N ASP A 257 5.02 22.90 -25.70
CA ASP A 257 4.79 21.46 -25.88
C ASP A 257 5.06 21.04 -27.32
N LYS A 258 6.28 20.59 -27.58
CA LYS A 258 6.73 20.05 -28.89
C LYS A 258 7.69 18.89 -28.69
N GLU A 259 7.91 18.11 -29.74
CA GLU A 259 8.90 17.03 -29.70
C GLU A 259 10.27 17.55 -29.28
N GLU A 260 10.85 16.88 -28.29
CA GLU A 260 12.20 17.18 -27.79
C GLU A 260 12.87 15.90 -27.28
N GLU A 261 14.17 15.80 -27.55
CA GLU A 261 15.03 14.74 -27.02
C GLU A 261 15.74 15.25 -25.76
N PHE A 262 15.44 14.67 -24.61
CA PHE A 262 15.99 15.08 -23.33
C PHE A 262 17.27 14.33 -22.92
N ALA A 263 17.47 13.16 -23.51
CA ALA A 263 18.68 12.36 -23.41
C ALA A 263 18.76 11.46 -24.64
N LYS A 264 19.95 10.92 -24.95
CA LYS A 264 20.16 10.09 -26.15
C LYS A 264 19.09 8.99 -26.28
N GLY A 265 18.23 9.09 -27.27
CA GLY A 265 17.14 8.15 -27.55
C GLY A 265 15.91 8.31 -26.64
N TRP A 266 15.86 9.29 -25.73
CA TRP A 266 14.71 9.54 -24.88
C TRP A 266 13.89 10.74 -25.38
N LYS A 267 12.79 10.42 -26.06
CA LYS A 267 11.82 11.38 -26.62
C LYS A 267 10.42 11.07 -26.08
N PRO A 268 10.09 11.53 -24.86
CA PRO A 268 8.78 11.28 -24.27
C PRO A 268 7.67 11.94 -25.08
N GLN A 269 6.56 11.22 -25.24
CA GLN A 269 5.35 11.71 -25.91
C GLN A 269 4.25 11.98 -24.89
N ASN A 270 3.28 12.83 -25.23
CA ASN A 270 2.06 12.99 -24.46
C ASN A 270 1.16 11.75 -24.57
N SER A 271 0.30 11.52 -23.59
CA SER A 271 -0.60 10.35 -23.57
C SER A 271 -1.65 10.37 -24.69
N ASP A 272 -1.96 11.55 -25.25
CA ASP A 272 -2.86 11.73 -26.38
C ASP A 272 -2.11 11.68 -27.73
N MET A 273 -0.79 11.47 -27.72
CA MET A 273 0.08 11.42 -28.92
C MET A 273 0.07 12.70 -29.76
N GLN A 274 -0.24 13.85 -29.13
CA GLN A 274 -0.32 15.15 -29.78
C GLN A 274 0.63 16.15 -29.14
N TRP A 275 1.03 17.15 -29.92
CA TRP A 275 1.76 18.33 -29.49
C TRP A 275 0.82 19.52 -29.45
N HIS A 276 0.89 20.31 -28.38
CA HIS A 276 -0.06 21.40 -28.13
C HIS A 276 0.54 22.79 -28.31
N GLY A 277 1.79 22.90 -28.78
CA GLY A 277 2.48 24.16 -28.94
C GLY A 277 2.67 24.92 -27.65
N LYS A 278 2.52 26.25 -27.68
CA LYS A 278 2.58 27.08 -26.46
C LYS A 278 1.34 26.83 -25.59
N VAL A 279 1.55 26.48 -24.32
CA VAL A 279 0.47 26.24 -23.32
C VAL A 279 0.82 26.90 -22.01
N SER A 280 -0.19 27.25 -21.20
CA SER A 280 0.02 27.67 -19.82
C SER A 280 0.42 26.50 -18.92
N LEU A 281 1.12 26.74 -17.80
CA LEU A 281 1.42 25.72 -16.81
C LEU A 281 0.12 25.09 -16.26
N ARG A 282 -0.95 25.88 -16.11
CA ARG A 282 -2.29 25.40 -15.74
C ARG A 282 -2.79 24.33 -16.72
N THR A 283 -2.80 24.65 -17.99
CA THR A 283 -3.23 23.74 -19.05
C THR A 283 -2.32 22.51 -19.13
N ALA A 284 -1.02 22.67 -19.01
CA ALA A 284 -0.06 21.57 -19.02
C ALA A 284 -0.30 20.57 -17.85
N LEU A 285 -0.54 21.07 -16.62
CA LEU A 285 -0.85 20.22 -15.46
C LEU A 285 -2.24 19.58 -15.58
N LYS A 286 -3.26 20.34 -15.96
CA LYS A 286 -4.64 19.90 -16.17
C LYS A 286 -4.74 18.74 -17.16
N ARG A 287 -4.05 18.86 -18.31
CA ARG A 287 -4.00 17.83 -19.36
C ARG A 287 -2.93 16.77 -19.09
N SER A 288 -2.11 16.95 -18.07
CA SER A 288 -1.02 16.02 -17.72
C SER A 288 0.04 15.86 -18.81
N LEU A 289 0.40 16.95 -19.50
CA LEU A 289 1.38 16.91 -20.59
C LEU A 289 2.77 16.53 -20.07
N ASN A 290 3.49 15.72 -20.84
CA ASN A 290 4.79 15.17 -20.43
C ASN A 290 5.94 16.15 -20.72
N VAL A 291 6.06 16.60 -21.97
CA VAL A 291 7.18 17.46 -22.39
C VAL A 291 7.21 18.77 -21.61
N PRO A 292 6.12 19.52 -21.44
CA PRO A 292 6.09 20.69 -20.58
C PRO A 292 6.56 20.43 -19.17
N THR A 293 6.17 19.29 -18.57
CA THR A 293 6.57 18.95 -17.21
C THR A 293 8.07 18.67 -17.10
N ILE A 294 8.67 17.99 -18.08
CA ILE A 294 10.11 17.71 -18.08
C ILE A 294 10.92 19.00 -18.28
N LYS A 295 10.49 19.87 -19.21
CA LYS A 295 11.09 21.19 -19.42
C LYS A 295 11.07 22.01 -18.14
N LEU A 296 9.91 22.05 -17.47
CA LEU A 296 9.74 22.77 -16.20
C LEU A 296 10.66 22.19 -15.11
N ALA A 297 10.78 20.88 -15.00
CA ALA A 297 11.69 20.23 -14.05
C ALA A 297 13.16 20.56 -14.31
N ARG A 298 13.56 20.66 -15.59
CA ARG A 298 14.89 21.07 -16.00
C ARG A 298 15.19 22.52 -15.63
N GLU A 299 14.24 23.43 -15.84
CA GLU A 299 14.38 24.87 -15.51
C GLU A 299 14.44 25.11 -14.01
N VAL A 300 13.62 24.42 -13.26
CA VAL A 300 13.53 24.55 -11.79
C VAL A 300 14.73 23.91 -11.10
N GLY A 301 15.24 22.79 -11.64
CA GLY A 301 16.28 21.96 -11.04
C GLY A 301 15.69 20.75 -10.30
N VAL A 302 16.11 19.57 -10.71
CA VAL A 302 15.63 18.28 -10.19
C VAL A 302 15.97 18.11 -8.72
N ASP A 303 17.14 18.53 -8.28
CA ASP A 303 17.61 18.54 -6.89
C ASP A 303 16.67 19.30 -5.95
N LYS A 304 16.16 20.46 -6.39
CA LYS A 304 15.19 21.25 -5.63
C LYS A 304 13.85 20.51 -5.48
N ILE A 305 13.43 19.79 -6.54
CA ILE A 305 12.19 19.03 -6.52
C ILE A 305 12.34 17.87 -5.54
N VAL A 306 13.44 17.10 -5.60
CA VAL A 306 13.74 16.01 -4.66
C VAL A 306 13.72 16.52 -3.22
N ALA A 307 14.46 17.59 -2.92
CA ALA A 307 14.51 18.17 -1.58
C ALA A 307 13.14 18.65 -1.06
N ASN A 308 12.26 19.13 -1.95
CA ASN A 308 10.88 19.47 -1.60
C ASN A 308 10.06 18.24 -1.25
N VAL A 309 10.10 17.24 -2.08
CA VAL A 309 9.34 15.99 -1.94
C VAL A 309 9.71 15.26 -0.66
N GLU A 310 11.00 15.20 -0.31
CA GLU A 310 11.48 14.64 0.95
C GLU A 310 10.95 15.40 2.17
N ARG A 311 10.97 16.75 2.12
CA ARG A 311 10.39 17.58 3.19
C ARG A 311 8.88 17.37 3.34
N MET A 312 8.18 17.01 2.26
CA MET A 312 6.76 16.66 2.27
C MET A 312 6.48 15.23 2.74
N GLY A 313 7.52 14.47 3.13
CA GLY A 313 7.39 13.18 3.80
C GLY A 313 7.49 11.94 2.91
N ILE A 314 7.90 12.07 1.65
CA ILE A 314 8.26 10.92 0.81
C ILE A 314 9.70 10.52 1.14
N THR A 315 9.89 9.30 1.64
CA THR A 315 11.17 8.80 2.16
C THR A 315 11.80 7.72 1.29
N THR A 316 11.14 7.36 0.20
CA THR A 316 11.54 6.24 -0.66
C THR A 316 12.42 6.64 -1.84
N LEU A 317 12.66 7.94 -2.05
CA LEU A 317 13.53 8.44 -3.10
C LEU A 317 14.97 7.96 -2.90
N VAL A 318 15.68 7.76 -4.01
CA VAL A 318 17.11 7.42 -4.04
C VAL A 318 17.86 8.68 -4.50
N ASP A 319 18.52 9.36 -3.58
CA ASP A 319 19.19 10.65 -3.82
C ASP A 319 20.56 10.52 -4.46
N SER A 320 21.19 9.33 -4.44
CA SER A 320 22.56 9.14 -4.88
C SER A 320 22.83 7.75 -5.49
N GLY A 321 23.96 7.62 -6.20
CA GLY A 321 24.40 6.36 -6.80
C GLY A 321 23.86 6.12 -8.22
N ALA A 322 24.10 4.92 -8.77
CA ALA A 322 23.79 4.58 -10.16
C ALA A 322 22.28 4.58 -10.49
N TYR A 323 21.44 4.48 -9.48
CA TYR A 323 19.98 4.46 -9.60
C TYR A 323 19.35 5.67 -8.90
N SER A 324 20.06 6.82 -8.91
CA SER A 324 19.57 8.06 -8.32
C SER A 324 18.30 8.55 -9.02
N ASP A 325 17.32 9.01 -8.22
CA ASP A 325 16.10 9.68 -8.70
C ASP A 325 16.34 11.16 -9.06
N VAL A 326 17.57 11.69 -8.85
CA VAL A 326 17.98 13.04 -9.25
C VAL A 326 18.22 13.06 -10.76
N ASN A 327 17.18 12.87 -11.54
CA ASN A 327 17.20 12.88 -13.00
C ASN A 327 15.84 13.33 -13.56
N LEU A 328 15.77 13.69 -14.85
CA LEU A 328 14.56 14.25 -15.46
C LEU A 328 13.38 13.25 -15.57
N ALA A 329 13.62 11.93 -15.56
CA ALA A 329 12.54 10.95 -15.62
C ALA A 329 11.65 11.00 -14.36
N MET A 330 12.21 11.44 -13.23
CA MET A 330 11.47 11.67 -11.99
C MET A 330 10.29 12.64 -12.18
N ALA A 331 10.41 13.63 -13.08
CA ALA A 331 9.32 14.57 -13.36
C ALA A 331 8.04 13.89 -13.85
N LEU A 332 8.15 12.72 -14.46
CA LEU A 332 7.04 11.88 -14.90
C LEU A 332 6.70 10.76 -13.90
N GLY A 333 7.35 10.73 -12.72
CA GLY A 333 7.21 9.66 -11.74
C GLY A 333 7.96 8.38 -12.08
N GLY A 334 8.95 8.45 -12.97
CA GLY A 334 9.91 7.38 -13.24
C GLY A 334 10.95 7.30 -12.13
N LEU A 335 10.59 6.65 -11.01
CA LEU A 335 11.42 6.54 -9.82
C LEU A 335 12.06 5.15 -9.72
N SER A 336 13.25 5.08 -9.15
CA SER A 336 14.00 3.84 -9.00
C SER A 336 13.28 2.80 -8.12
N LYS A 337 12.69 3.24 -7.03
CA LYS A 337 11.87 2.42 -6.14
C LYS A 337 10.38 2.71 -6.30
N GLY A 338 10.01 3.97 -6.33
CA GLY A 338 8.63 4.45 -6.31
C GLY A 338 8.22 5.01 -4.95
N VAL A 339 6.91 5.08 -4.69
CA VAL A 339 6.29 5.65 -3.50
C VAL A 339 5.18 4.74 -2.97
N ASN A 340 4.80 4.89 -1.70
CA ASN A 340 3.64 4.19 -1.14
C ASN A 340 2.43 5.12 -0.98
N PRO A 341 1.20 4.57 -0.93
CA PRO A 341 -0.02 5.37 -0.83
C PRO A 341 -0.10 6.27 0.41
N LEU A 342 0.43 5.85 1.56
CA LEU A 342 0.40 6.68 2.77
C LEU A 342 1.29 7.92 2.63
N GLU A 343 2.48 7.77 2.04
CA GLU A 343 3.37 8.89 1.75
C GLU A 343 2.74 9.86 0.74
N MET A 344 2.12 9.34 -0.33
CA MET A 344 1.44 10.18 -1.32
C MET A 344 0.25 10.94 -0.73
N ALA A 345 -0.60 10.28 0.07
CA ALA A 345 -1.71 10.95 0.76
C ALA A 345 -1.21 12.07 1.69
N SER A 346 -0.12 11.80 2.42
CA SER A 346 0.47 12.77 3.35
C SER A 346 1.11 13.97 2.63
N ALA A 347 1.83 13.71 1.54
CA ALA A 347 2.48 14.74 0.74
C ALA A 347 1.47 15.66 0.03
N TYR A 348 0.37 15.10 -0.50
CA TYR A 348 -0.72 15.92 -1.04
C TYR A 348 -1.48 16.69 0.06
N GLY A 349 -1.50 16.15 1.29
CA GLY A 349 -2.03 16.86 2.47
C GLY A 349 -1.32 18.19 2.74
N VAL A 350 -0.05 18.33 2.35
CA VAL A 350 0.71 19.59 2.44
C VAL A 350 0.08 20.68 1.57
N LEU A 351 -0.43 20.33 0.40
CA LEU A 351 -1.14 21.26 -0.48
C LEU A 351 -2.48 21.68 0.15
N ALA A 352 -3.23 20.73 0.74
CA ALA A 352 -4.50 20.99 1.41
C ALA A 352 -4.38 21.97 2.58
N THR A 353 -3.22 22.03 3.23
CA THR A 353 -2.94 22.85 4.43
C THR A 353 -2.09 24.09 4.13
N ASN A 354 -2.01 24.51 2.87
CA ASN A 354 -1.19 25.63 2.47
C ASN A 354 0.27 25.52 2.95
N GLY A 355 0.85 24.31 2.82
CA GLY A 355 2.26 24.08 3.03
C GLY A 355 2.67 23.50 4.39
N LEU A 356 1.74 23.06 5.24
CA LEU A 356 2.05 22.38 6.49
C LEU A 356 2.11 20.87 6.28
N TYR A 357 3.24 20.25 6.60
CA TYR A 357 3.38 18.80 6.69
C TYR A 357 3.08 18.32 8.11
N ASN A 358 2.10 17.45 8.24
CA ASN A 358 1.76 16.78 9.48
C ASN A 358 2.11 15.29 9.33
N LYS A 359 3.09 14.83 10.15
CA LYS A 359 3.57 13.45 10.10
C LYS A 359 2.43 12.47 10.38
N PRO A 360 2.24 11.41 9.58
CA PRO A 360 1.16 10.45 9.76
C PRO A 360 1.16 9.78 11.14
N ILE A 361 0.01 9.79 11.80
CA ILE A 361 -0.24 9.16 13.08
C ILE A 361 -1.40 8.17 12.92
N ALA A 362 -1.19 6.91 13.31
CA ALA A 362 -2.22 5.88 13.36
C ALA A 362 -2.50 5.40 14.80
N LEU A 363 -1.49 5.37 15.67
CA LEU A 363 -1.58 5.02 17.08
C LEU A 363 -1.52 6.29 17.92
N LEU A 364 -2.59 6.56 18.69
CA LEU A 364 -2.70 7.76 19.54
C LEU A 364 -2.15 7.51 20.95
N LYS A 365 -2.62 6.44 21.60
CA LYS A 365 -2.32 6.21 23.01
C LYS A 365 -2.43 4.73 23.35
N ILE A 366 -1.58 4.26 24.28
CA ILE A 366 -1.66 2.94 24.90
C ILE A 366 -1.82 3.15 26.40
N VAL A 367 -2.82 2.52 27.00
CA VAL A 367 -3.09 2.56 28.44
C VAL A 367 -3.15 1.13 28.94
N ASP A 368 -2.53 0.82 30.06
CA ASP A 368 -2.62 -0.47 30.71
C ASP A 368 -3.96 -0.66 31.47
N ARG A 369 -4.16 -1.84 32.04
CA ARG A 369 -5.37 -2.18 32.80
C ARG A 369 -5.59 -1.31 34.04
N ASP A 370 -4.51 -0.72 34.59
CA ASP A 370 -4.54 0.09 35.80
C ASP A 370 -4.73 1.60 35.47
N GLY A 371 -4.88 1.93 34.18
CA GLY A 371 -5.10 3.30 33.69
C GLY A 371 -3.82 4.09 33.45
N LYS A 372 -2.62 3.50 33.61
CA LYS A 372 -1.34 4.15 33.33
C LYS A 372 -1.11 4.28 31.84
N VAL A 373 -0.73 5.48 31.39
CA VAL A 373 -0.35 5.74 30.00
C VAL A 373 1.05 5.18 29.74
N LEU A 374 1.15 4.20 28.83
CA LEU A 374 2.40 3.59 28.41
C LEU A 374 3.00 4.26 27.17
N TYR A 375 2.14 4.81 26.31
CA TYR A 375 2.52 5.52 25.08
C TYR A 375 1.52 6.63 24.81
N GLN A 376 2.01 7.76 24.33
CA GLN A 376 1.22 8.89 23.84
C GLN A 376 1.89 9.47 22.60
N ALA A 377 1.18 9.50 21.47
CA ALA A 377 1.68 10.13 20.26
C ALA A 377 1.89 11.63 20.47
N LYS A 378 2.96 12.16 19.87
CA LYS A 378 3.27 13.59 19.84
C LYS A 378 3.09 14.08 18.40
N PRO A 379 2.05 14.87 18.09
CA PRO A 379 1.89 15.45 16.77
C PRO A 379 3.13 16.26 16.36
N GLN A 380 3.54 16.09 15.10
CA GLN A 380 4.66 16.83 14.52
C GLN A 380 4.13 17.56 13.29
N SER A 381 4.12 18.87 13.35
CA SER A 381 3.71 19.76 12.26
C SER A 381 4.86 20.69 11.90
N LYS A 382 5.13 20.82 10.61
CA LYS A 382 6.20 21.70 10.10
C LYS A 382 5.76 22.36 8.80
N ARG A 383 5.97 23.66 8.67
CA ARG A 383 5.85 24.32 7.38
C ARG A 383 7.01 23.90 6.49
N VAL A 384 6.70 23.31 5.36
CA VAL A 384 7.69 22.76 4.40
C VAL A 384 7.60 23.46 3.04
N VAL A 385 6.47 24.13 2.76
CA VAL A 385 6.19 24.90 1.55
C VAL A 385 5.55 26.23 1.98
N ASP A 386 5.78 27.29 1.24
CA ASP A 386 5.07 28.55 1.45
C ASP A 386 3.60 28.44 1.02
N ALA A 387 2.75 29.26 1.64
CA ALA A 387 1.31 29.15 1.47
C ALA A 387 0.84 29.55 0.07
N ALA A 388 1.50 30.51 -0.55
CA ALA A 388 1.14 31.00 -1.88
C ALA A 388 1.38 29.93 -2.95
N SER A 389 2.56 29.31 -2.95
CA SER A 389 2.90 28.23 -3.89
C SER A 389 2.00 27.02 -3.74
N ALA A 390 1.69 26.61 -2.48
CA ALA A 390 0.77 25.51 -2.21
C ALA A 390 -0.65 25.82 -2.73
N TYR A 391 -1.16 27.03 -2.50
CA TYR A 391 -2.48 27.44 -2.97
C TYR A 391 -2.55 27.53 -4.49
N LEU A 392 -1.56 28.13 -5.17
CA LEU A 392 -1.52 28.22 -6.62
C LEU A 392 -1.48 26.82 -7.27
N THR A 393 -0.73 25.91 -6.70
CA THR A 393 -0.68 24.52 -7.16
C THR A 393 -2.04 23.82 -6.95
N THR A 394 -2.67 24.00 -5.77
CA THR A 394 -4.01 23.47 -5.48
C THR A 394 -5.03 23.99 -6.48
N ASN A 395 -5.02 25.28 -6.77
CA ASN A 395 -5.91 25.91 -7.71
C ASN A 395 -5.78 25.35 -9.13
N MET A 396 -4.58 25.00 -9.59
CA MET A 396 -4.38 24.28 -10.86
C MET A 396 -4.90 22.85 -10.80
N LEU A 397 -4.80 22.18 -9.63
CA LEU A 397 -5.25 20.80 -9.45
C LEU A 397 -6.76 20.66 -9.29
N GLU A 398 -7.48 21.71 -8.92
CA GLU A 398 -8.96 21.76 -8.98
C GLU A 398 -9.45 21.56 -10.42
N ASP A 399 -8.78 22.17 -11.40
CA ASP A 399 -9.13 22.06 -12.82
C ASP A 399 -8.99 20.64 -13.37
N VAL A 400 -8.15 19.79 -12.76
CA VAL A 400 -8.03 18.37 -13.15
C VAL A 400 -9.35 17.63 -12.98
N LEU A 401 -10.09 17.91 -11.90
CA LEU A 401 -11.40 17.30 -11.62
C LEU A 401 -12.54 17.97 -12.36
N VAL A 402 -12.40 19.25 -12.73
CA VAL A 402 -13.43 19.99 -13.45
C VAL A 402 -13.42 19.65 -14.94
N SER A 403 -12.27 19.79 -15.58
CA SER A 403 -12.15 19.70 -17.05
C SER A 403 -10.84 19.03 -17.55
N GLY A 404 -10.07 18.44 -16.63
CA GLY A 404 -8.82 17.76 -16.94
C GLY A 404 -8.97 16.24 -17.01
N THR A 405 -7.88 15.52 -16.68
CA THR A 405 -7.80 14.04 -16.75
C THR A 405 -8.74 13.32 -15.76
N GLY A 406 -9.31 14.02 -14.78
CA GLY A 406 -10.34 13.54 -13.85
C GLY A 406 -11.69 14.22 -14.06
N GLY A 407 -11.91 14.85 -15.21
CA GLY A 407 -13.10 15.67 -15.50
C GLY A 407 -14.41 14.91 -15.32
N GLY A 408 -15.42 15.60 -14.75
CA GLY A 408 -16.73 15.03 -14.47
C GLY A 408 -16.83 14.21 -13.18
N MET A 409 -15.73 14.07 -12.41
CA MET A 409 -15.69 13.29 -11.16
C MET A 409 -15.62 14.18 -9.91
N GLY A 410 -16.27 15.34 -9.97
CA GLY A 410 -16.44 16.22 -8.81
C GLY A 410 -17.27 15.58 -7.70
N ILE A 411 -16.92 15.85 -6.44
CA ILE A 411 -17.57 15.25 -5.25
C ILE A 411 -18.58 16.19 -4.57
N GLY A 412 -19.07 17.21 -5.27
CA GLY A 412 -20.03 18.19 -4.76
C GLY A 412 -19.47 19.16 -3.73
N ARG A 413 -18.13 19.25 -3.61
CA ARG A 413 -17.39 20.21 -2.79
C ARG A 413 -16.04 20.52 -3.43
N PRO A 414 -15.35 21.63 -3.06
CA PRO A 414 -14.01 21.92 -3.55
C PRO A 414 -13.07 20.74 -3.29
N ALA A 415 -12.44 20.27 -4.36
CA ALA A 415 -11.51 19.16 -4.33
C ALA A 415 -10.47 19.33 -5.44
N ALA A 416 -9.26 18.88 -5.17
CA ALA A 416 -8.14 18.91 -6.08
C ALA A 416 -7.51 17.52 -6.19
N GLY A 417 -6.88 17.18 -7.31
CA GLY A 417 -6.31 15.85 -7.44
C GLY A 417 -5.52 15.64 -8.73
N LYS A 418 -4.90 14.48 -8.85
CA LYS A 418 -4.11 14.11 -10.02
C LYS A 418 -4.19 12.62 -10.30
N THR A 419 -4.39 12.29 -11.57
CA THR A 419 -4.26 10.93 -12.09
C THR A 419 -2.78 10.54 -12.28
N GLY A 420 -2.44 9.28 -12.06
CA GLY A 420 -1.16 8.69 -12.40
C GLY A 420 -1.38 7.40 -13.17
N THR A 421 -0.56 7.17 -14.18
CA THR A 421 -0.54 5.93 -14.96
C THR A 421 0.90 5.72 -15.42
N THR A 422 1.42 4.51 -15.28
CA THR A 422 2.71 4.14 -15.85
C THR A 422 2.55 3.70 -17.28
N ASP A 423 3.57 3.90 -18.12
CA ASP A 423 3.55 3.63 -19.55
C ASP A 423 3.17 2.18 -19.90
N THR A 424 3.50 1.26 -19.03
CA THR A 424 3.21 -0.18 -19.18
C THR A 424 1.89 -0.61 -18.54
N TYR A 425 1.09 0.33 -18.00
CA TYR A 425 -0.18 0.05 -17.30
C TYR A 425 -0.04 -0.93 -16.11
N ILE A 426 1.12 -0.97 -15.47
CA ILE A 426 1.37 -1.82 -14.28
C ILE A 426 0.80 -1.16 -13.02
N ASP A 427 0.92 0.17 -12.93
CA ASP A 427 0.47 0.98 -11.81
C ASP A 427 -0.46 2.08 -12.28
N ALA A 428 -1.58 2.21 -11.61
CA ALA A 428 -2.57 3.27 -11.82
C ALA A 428 -2.89 3.94 -10.49
N TRP A 429 -2.91 5.28 -10.48
CA TRP A 429 -3.08 6.09 -9.28
C TRP A 429 -4.13 7.16 -9.46
N PHE A 430 -4.84 7.46 -8.39
CA PHE A 430 -5.49 8.74 -8.19
C PHE A 430 -5.16 9.25 -6.79
N VAL A 431 -4.64 10.46 -6.71
CA VAL A 431 -4.41 11.14 -5.43
C VAL A 431 -5.18 12.43 -5.45
N GLY A 432 -6.08 12.59 -4.50
CA GLY A 432 -6.92 13.77 -4.43
C GLY A 432 -7.27 14.14 -2.99
N TYR A 433 -7.62 15.41 -2.79
CA TYR A 433 -7.83 15.97 -1.46
C TYR A 433 -8.88 17.07 -1.47
N THR A 434 -9.42 17.30 -0.27
CA THR A 434 -10.17 18.48 0.14
C THR A 434 -9.40 19.15 1.28
N PRO A 435 -9.82 20.30 1.82
CA PRO A 435 -9.24 20.86 3.03
C PRO A 435 -9.28 19.94 4.27
N ASP A 436 -10.14 18.89 4.24
CA ASP A 436 -10.42 18.04 5.40
C ASP A 436 -9.90 16.60 5.27
N LEU A 437 -9.64 16.12 4.06
CA LEU A 437 -9.17 14.75 3.83
C LEU A 437 -8.31 14.67 2.57
N SER A 438 -7.13 14.05 2.70
CA SER A 438 -6.23 13.71 1.58
C SER A 438 -6.18 12.20 1.41
N THR A 439 -6.41 11.72 0.18
CA THR A 439 -6.56 10.30 -0.09
C THR A 439 -5.79 9.90 -1.34
N ALA A 440 -4.94 8.89 -1.19
CA ALA A 440 -4.26 8.24 -2.31
C ALA A 440 -4.86 6.86 -2.55
N VAL A 441 -5.18 6.56 -3.80
CA VAL A 441 -5.63 5.25 -4.27
C VAL A 441 -4.66 4.74 -5.32
N TRP A 442 -4.15 3.54 -5.11
CA TRP A 442 -3.35 2.78 -6.05
C TRP A 442 -4.08 1.50 -6.48
N VAL A 443 -3.99 1.17 -7.73
CA VAL A 443 -4.41 -0.12 -8.31
C VAL A 443 -3.27 -0.65 -9.16
N GLY A 444 -2.86 -1.90 -8.92
CA GLY A 444 -1.74 -2.48 -9.63
C GLY A 444 -1.64 -4.00 -9.48
N ASP A 445 -0.83 -4.60 -10.33
CA ASP A 445 -0.55 -6.03 -10.29
C ASP A 445 0.69 -6.33 -9.44
N ASP A 446 0.55 -7.24 -8.46
CA ASP A 446 1.65 -7.64 -7.56
C ASP A 446 2.84 -8.28 -8.30
N ASN A 447 2.59 -8.87 -9.47
CA ASN A 447 3.60 -9.54 -10.29
C ASN A 447 4.11 -8.66 -11.44
N ASN A 448 3.79 -7.35 -11.40
CA ASN A 448 4.15 -6.36 -12.42
C ASN A 448 3.66 -6.74 -13.83
N LYS A 449 2.50 -7.39 -13.94
CA LYS A 449 1.86 -7.63 -15.23
C LYS A 449 1.10 -6.40 -15.69
N PRO A 450 1.20 -6.03 -16.99
CA PRO A 450 0.39 -4.96 -17.55
C PRO A 450 -1.10 -5.23 -17.37
N MET A 451 -1.82 -4.25 -16.87
CA MET A 451 -3.29 -4.29 -16.75
C MET A 451 -3.91 -3.75 -18.04
N GLN A 452 -4.98 -4.42 -18.52
CA GLN A 452 -5.65 -4.00 -19.76
C GLN A 452 -6.21 -2.56 -19.61
N ARG A 453 -5.53 -1.57 -20.23
CA ARG A 453 -5.94 -0.15 -20.27
C ARG A 453 -6.38 0.42 -18.91
N MET A 454 -5.67 0.04 -17.85
CA MET A 454 -5.92 0.59 -16.52
C MET A 454 -5.28 1.97 -16.40
N TYR A 455 -6.13 2.99 -16.44
CA TYR A 455 -5.72 4.38 -16.24
C TYR A 455 -6.02 4.85 -14.83
N GLY A 456 -5.31 5.87 -14.36
CA GLY A 456 -5.61 6.52 -13.10
C GLY A 456 -7.01 7.15 -13.05
N SER A 457 -7.55 7.55 -14.22
CA SER A 457 -8.94 8.01 -14.39
C SER A 457 -9.99 6.89 -14.39
N GLY A 458 -9.60 5.63 -14.35
CA GLY A 458 -10.49 4.47 -14.26
C GLY A 458 -10.81 4.08 -12.83
N ALA A 459 -10.48 2.83 -12.46
CA ALA A 459 -10.78 2.29 -11.13
C ALA A 459 -10.21 3.14 -9.97
N PRO A 460 -8.96 3.65 -9.99
CA PRO A 460 -8.46 4.48 -8.90
C PRO A 460 -9.31 5.73 -8.63
N LEU A 461 -9.68 6.46 -9.69
CA LEU A 461 -10.53 7.65 -9.56
C LEU A 461 -11.94 7.29 -9.10
N SER A 462 -12.54 6.20 -9.61
CA SER A 462 -13.87 5.75 -9.21
C SER A 462 -13.91 5.35 -7.73
N ILE A 463 -12.87 4.66 -7.24
CA ILE A 463 -12.71 4.28 -5.83
C ILE A 463 -12.56 5.54 -4.98
N TRP A 464 -11.69 6.47 -5.36
CA TRP A 464 -11.50 7.74 -4.67
C TRP A 464 -12.78 8.56 -4.60
N HIS A 465 -13.50 8.69 -5.71
CA HIS A 465 -14.74 9.45 -5.83
C HIS A 465 -15.82 8.92 -4.88
N GLU A 466 -16.11 7.60 -4.94
CA GLU A 466 -17.11 7.00 -4.04
C GLU A 466 -16.68 7.09 -2.58
N PHE A 467 -15.41 6.83 -2.29
CA PHE A 467 -14.89 6.95 -0.95
C PHE A 467 -15.06 8.36 -0.39
N MET A 468 -14.59 9.38 -1.12
CA MET A 468 -14.62 10.77 -0.64
C MET A 468 -16.04 11.31 -0.43
N ILE A 469 -17.00 10.95 -1.30
CA ILE A 469 -18.42 11.32 -1.12
C ILE A 469 -18.96 10.74 0.18
N ASN A 470 -18.74 9.44 0.43
CA ASN A 470 -19.30 8.78 1.61
C ASN A 470 -18.53 9.20 2.89
N ALA A 471 -17.20 9.26 2.85
CA ALA A 471 -16.36 9.62 3.98
C ALA A 471 -16.60 11.05 4.49
N LEU A 472 -16.95 11.97 3.59
CA LEU A 472 -17.18 13.37 3.92
C LEU A 472 -18.66 13.77 3.97
N ALA A 473 -19.59 12.79 3.95
CA ALA A 473 -21.03 13.06 3.90
C ALA A 473 -21.51 13.94 5.06
N SER A 474 -20.99 13.76 6.26
CA SER A 474 -21.31 14.52 7.46
C SER A 474 -20.37 15.70 7.74
N THR A 475 -19.31 15.89 6.92
CA THR A 475 -18.33 16.98 7.11
C THR A 475 -18.82 18.25 6.42
N PRO A 476 -18.70 19.43 7.05
CA PRO A 476 -19.03 20.71 6.43
C PRO A 476 -18.27 20.92 5.11
N ARG A 477 -18.90 21.59 4.15
CA ARG A 477 -18.28 21.90 2.86
C ARG A 477 -17.41 23.14 3.00
N THR A 478 -16.11 22.94 3.13
CA THR A 478 -15.10 24.01 3.21
C THR A 478 -14.36 24.16 1.90
N GLY A 479 -14.02 25.38 1.51
CA GLY A 479 -13.13 25.67 0.37
C GLY A 479 -11.66 25.72 0.79
N PHE A 480 -10.77 25.68 -0.20
CA PHE A 480 -9.36 25.92 0.03
C PHE A 480 -9.13 27.40 0.42
N SER A 481 -8.38 27.64 1.50
CA SER A 481 -8.12 28.98 2.00
C SER A 481 -7.10 29.68 1.10
N ASN A 482 -7.49 30.82 0.52
CA ASN A 482 -6.55 31.66 -0.20
C ASN A 482 -5.72 32.50 0.80
N PRO A 483 -4.39 32.37 0.80
CA PRO A 483 -3.52 33.14 1.70
C PRO A 483 -3.31 34.62 1.29
N GLY A 484 -4.19 35.17 0.47
CA GLY A 484 -4.09 36.54 -0.04
C GLY A 484 -3.31 36.65 -1.35
N VAL A 485 -3.16 35.56 -2.11
CA VAL A 485 -2.46 35.56 -3.39
C VAL A 485 -3.43 35.68 -4.56
N ALA A 486 -3.09 36.53 -5.54
CA ALA A 486 -3.81 36.63 -6.80
C ALA A 486 -3.52 35.42 -7.68
N VAL A 487 -4.57 34.83 -8.24
CA VAL A 487 -4.44 33.75 -9.25
C VAL A 487 -4.43 34.42 -10.62
N PRO A 488 -3.31 34.38 -11.36
CA PRO A 488 -3.25 34.96 -12.70
C PRO A 488 -4.27 34.32 -13.65
N ALA A 489 -4.93 35.14 -14.43
CA ALA A 489 -5.82 34.67 -15.51
C ALA A 489 -5.04 33.85 -16.54
N GLU A 490 -5.68 32.92 -17.17
CA GLU A 490 -5.08 32.14 -18.25
C GLU A 490 -4.84 33.08 -19.46
N PRO A 491 -3.61 33.11 -20.03
CA PRO A 491 -3.31 34.01 -21.13
C PRO A 491 -4.00 33.57 -22.41
N GLU A 492 -4.43 34.51 -23.24
CA GLU A 492 -4.82 34.23 -24.60
C GLU A 492 -3.58 33.86 -25.41
N ILE A 493 -3.46 32.60 -25.77
CA ILE A 493 -2.34 32.10 -26.59
C ILE A 493 -2.80 32.10 -28.04
N LYS A 494 -2.33 33.10 -28.84
CA LYS A 494 -2.45 33.06 -30.28
C LYS A 494 -1.50 31.94 -30.75
N GLN A 495 -2.04 30.88 -31.32
CA GLN A 495 -1.22 29.91 -32.07
C GLN A 495 -0.74 30.64 -33.29
N GLU A 496 0.58 30.81 -33.42
CA GLU A 496 1.16 31.27 -34.68
C GLU A 496 0.84 30.19 -35.71
N GLU A 497 0.09 30.56 -36.78
CA GLU A 497 -0.11 29.70 -37.94
C GLU A 497 1.29 29.44 -38.54
N GLU A 498 1.92 28.32 -38.20
CA GLU A 498 3.13 27.87 -38.90
C GLU A 498 2.76 27.57 -40.37
N ASP A 499 3.13 28.53 -41.20
CA ASP A 499 3.42 28.46 -42.61
C ASP A 499 2.54 27.61 -43.55
N LYS A 500 1.64 28.32 -44.21
CA LYS A 500 1.17 28.00 -45.57
C LYS A 500 2.27 28.07 -46.64
N ASP A 501 3.54 28.29 -46.32
CA ASP A 501 4.62 28.42 -47.31
C ASP A 501 5.18 27.08 -47.82
N LYS A 502 4.84 25.96 -47.20
CA LYS A 502 5.22 24.64 -47.75
C LYS A 502 4.29 24.09 -48.83
N GLU A 503 3.17 24.76 -49.12
CA GLU A 503 2.26 24.37 -50.19
C GLU A 503 2.55 25.07 -51.54
N LYS A 504 3.43 26.09 -51.57
CA LYS A 504 3.83 26.74 -52.80
C LYS A 504 4.92 25.99 -53.57
N ASP A 505 5.86 25.37 -52.88
CA ASP A 505 6.95 24.62 -53.51
C ASP A 505 6.53 23.25 -54.06
N ALA A 506 5.33 22.77 -53.73
CA ALA A 506 4.78 21.51 -54.25
C ALA A 506 3.89 21.67 -55.49
N LYS A 507 3.61 22.93 -55.97
CA LYS A 507 2.77 23.19 -57.13
C LYS A 507 3.55 23.48 -58.42
N ASP A 508 4.84 23.78 -58.31
CA ASP A 508 5.67 24.07 -59.48
C ASP A 508 6.44 22.87 -60.08
N ALA A 509 6.24 21.67 -59.52
CA ALA A 509 6.87 20.42 -59.98
C ALA A 509 5.90 19.43 -60.65
N LYS A 510 4.80 19.88 -61.28
CA LYS A 510 3.90 19.01 -62.03
C LYS A 510 3.50 19.66 -63.35
N VAL A 511 4.42 19.65 -64.32
CA VAL A 511 4.12 19.61 -65.78
C VAL A 511 5.15 18.71 -66.41
N ASP A 512 4.70 17.63 -66.98
CA ASP A 512 5.16 16.68 -67.99
C ASP A 512 5.23 15.24 -67.44
N ASP A 513 4.29 14.43 -67.77
CA ASP A 513 4.26 13.45 -68.86
C ASP A 513 2.94 12.64 -68.82
N LYS A 514 2.29 12.61 -69.96
CA LYS A 514 1.11 11.77 -70.23
C LYS A 514 1.54 10.44 -70.84
N LYS A 515 0.72 9.43 -70.59
CA LYS A 515 0.43 8.15 -71.30
C LYS A 515 1.05 6.92 -70.60
N ASP A 516 0.37 5.93 -70.30
CA ASP A 516 -0.60 5.01 -70.88
C ASP A 516 -1.10 3.96 -69.87
N ASP A 517 -2.39 3.84 -69.93
CA ASP A 517 -3.25 2.60 -69.83
C ASP A 517 -3.00 1.37 -68.96
N LYS A 518 -4.15 1.04 -68.30
CA LYS A 518 -4.75 -0.28 -68.03
C LYS A 518 -4.36 -1.15 -66.85
N ALA A 519 -5.36 -1.21 -65.99
CA ALA A 519 -5.97 -2.42 -65.40
C ALA A 519 -5.12 -3.41 -64.58
N SER A 520 -5.34 -3.59 -63.31
CA SER A 520 -6.15 -4.66 -62.73
C SER A 520 -5.94 -4.79 -61.22
N GLN A 521 -7.06 -4.87 -60.53
CA GLN A 521 -7.46 -5.69 -59.39
C GLN A 521 -6.43 -6.25 -58.37
N ASN A 522 -6.78 -5.98 -57.09
CA ASN A 522 -6.66 -6.87 -55.95
C ASN A 522 -5.29 -7.41 -55.52
N ALA A 523 -4.85 -7.01 -54.34
CA ALA A 523 -4.63 -7.91 -53.19
C ALA A 523 -3.84 -7.21 -52.09
N ALA A 524 -4.29 -7.44 -50.81
CA ALA A 524 -3.60 -6.97 -49.62
C ALA A 524 -2.21 -7.61 -49.45
N PRO A 525 -1.22 -6.88 -48.90
CA PRO A 525 0.08 -7.50 -48.62
C PRO A 525 0.09 -8.21 -47.28
N LYS A 526 0.51 -9.49 -47.33
CA LYS A 526 0.88 -10.34 -46.22
C LYS A 526 2.21 -9.87 -45.59
N ALA A 527 2.28 -9.93 -44.26
CA ALA A 527 3.50 -9.74 -43.48
C ALA A 527 4.57 -10.80 -43.82
N PRO A 528 5.88 -10.44 -43.79
CA PRO A 528 6.94 -11.41 -44.00
C PRO A 528 7.20 -12.25 -42.74
N ALA A 529 7.31 -13.56 -42.94
CA ALA A 529 7.70 -14.55 -41.95
C ALA A 529 9.18 -14.41 -41.59
N VAL A 530 9.49 -14.34 -40.29
CA VAL A 530 10.85 -14.40 -39.76
C VAL A 530 11.19 -15.86 -39.45
N SER A 531 12.22 -16.39 -40.11
CA SER A 531 12.78 -17.71 -39.89
C SER A 531 13.57 -17.78 -38.57
N ASN A 532 13.18 -18.69 -37.69
CA ASN A 532 13.95 -19.08 -36.51
C ASN A 532 15.15 -19.97 -36.89
N LYS A 533 16.37 -19.52 -36.54
CA LYS A 533 17.46 -20.45 -36.22
C LYS A 533 18.06 -20.07 -34.87
N PRO A 534 18.31 -21.02 -33.95
CA PRO A 534 18.75 -20.75 -32.60
C PRO A 534 20.27 -20.62 -32.54
N SER A 535 20.78 -19.53 -31.98
CA SER A 535 22.17 -19.43 -31.53
C SER A 535 22.25 -19.72 -30.04
N SER A 536 23.00 -20.77 -29.73
CA SER A 536 23.38 -21.23 -28.41
C SER A 536 24.20 -20.19 -27.65
N GLN A 537 23.72 -19.76 -26.50
CA GLN A 537 24.52 -19.47 -25.28
C GLN A 537 23.58 -19.09 -24.13
N LYS A 538 22.97 -20.08 -23.46
CA LYS A 538 22.41 -19.92 -22.13
C LYS A 538 23.46 -20.35 -21.11
N LYS A 539 24.26 -19.42 -20.57
CA LYS A 539 24.91 -19.60 -19.28
C LYS A 539 23.86 -19.47 -18.19
N SER A 540 23.70 -20.50 -17.40
CA SER A 540 22.68 -20.62 -16.36
C SER A 540 22.87 -19.54 -15.30
N MET A 541 21.76 -19.02 -14.78
CA MET A 541 21.71 -18.02 -13.72
C MET A 541 22.44 -18.45 -12.44
N LYS A 542 22.63 -19.75 -12.23
CA LYS A 542 23.43 -20.32 -11.12
C LYS A 542 24.93 -20.02 -11.20
N ALA A 543 25.48 -19.85 -12.42
CA ALA A 543 26.88 -19.52 -12.63
C ALA A 543 27.19 -18.05 -12.32
N ARG A 544 26.25 -17.15 -12.51
CA ARG A 544 26.41 -15.71 -12.16
C ARG A 544 26.28 -15.41 -10.68
N ILE A 545 25.50 -16.21 -9.93
CA ILE A 545 25.36 -16.05 -8.47
C ILE A 545 26.65 -16.49 -7.74
N ASN A 546 27.35 -17.51 -8.24
CA ASN A 546 28.61 -17.97 -7.64
C ASN A 546 29.82 -17.05 -7.91
N GLU A 547 29.72 -16.15 -8.88
CA GLU A 547 30.78 -15.18 -9.22
C GLU A 547 30.66 -13.89 -8.36
N ILE A 548 29.49 -13.60 -7.79
CA ILE A 548 29.18 -12.42 -6.96
C ILE A 548 29.34 -12.71 -5.46
N MET A 549 29.22 -13.99 -5.05
CA MET A 549 29.39 -14.42 -3.67
C MET A 549 30.77 -15.06 -3.50
N GLY A 550 31.79 -14.25 -3.23
CA GLY A 550 33.14 -14.73 -2.90
C GLY A 550 33.11 -15.78 -1.78
N LYS A 551 33.79 -16.91 -2.00
CA LYS A 551 33.96 -17.99 -1.01
C LYS A 551 34.57 -17.47 0.29
N PRO A 552 34.03 -17.83 1.48
CA PRO A 552 34.72 -17.55 2.73
C PRO A 552 35.96 -18.47 2.84
N THR A 553 37.15 -17.89 2.94
CA THR A 553 38.39 -18.57 3.30
C THR A 553 38.38 -18.90 4.79
N VAL A 554 38.23 -20.16 5.11
CA VAL A 554 38.50 -20.69 6.45
C VAL A 554 40.01 -20.87 6.60
N SER A 555 40.64 -20.03 7.41
CA SER A 555 42.02 -20.18 7.87
C SER A 555 42.00 -20.98 9.16
N THR A 556 42.43 -22.25 9.08
CA THR A 556 42.83 -23.06 10.22
C THR A 556 44.34 -22.95 10.38
N GLN A 557 44.82 -22.34 11.46
CA GLN A 557 46.15 -22.61 12.00
C GLN A 557 46.05 -23.08 13.45
N PRO A 558 46.80 -24.12 13.85
CA PRO A 558 46.82 -24.62 15.20
C PRO A 558 47.90 -23.90 16.02
N THR A 559 47.57 -23.35 17.16
CA THR A 559 48.56 -22.94 18.17
C THR A 559 48.82 -24.07 19.14
N LYS A 560 50.05 -24.55 19.15
CA LYS A 560 50.67 -25.26 20.27
C LYS A 560 51.01 -24.24 21.38
N ASN A 561 50.54 -24.47 22.54
CA ASN A 561 51.11 -24.61 23.87
C ASN A 561 50.01 -24.50 24.92
#